data_015f9da05dc1f2e4f16d0f9bc3fd3272
#
_entry.id   015f9da05dc1f2e4f16d0f9bc3fd3272
#
_cell.length_a   1.000
_cell.length_b   1.000
_cell.length_c   1.000
_cell.angle_alpha   90.00
_cell.angle_beta   90.00
_cell.angle_gamma   90.00
#
_symmetry.space_group_name_H-M   'P 1'
#
loop_
_entity.id
_entity.type
_entity.pdbx_description
1 polymer ?
#
loop_
_entity_poly.entity_id
_entity_poly.type
_entity_poly.pdbx_seq_one_letter_code
_entity_poly.pdbx_strand_id
1 'polypeptide(L)'
;NNLCLFCSQPPKKSNDDWLLTQSALAIASFGLDGVVGVSGGEPLLYGDDFLPFIDFIIENSPDTALHVLTNGRKFADINFTQEMAKRSKKIKITFGIPLYSSRPLVHDHLVGSDGAFNETVKGLINAGNSGINIELRVIPTLANYTELDDIVEFVGRVFSNINQISLMGLESIGWARKNWSTIFIEHSSYSEKITSAIDAAHRSGIPLTIFNYPLCHLPERAWELAAQSISDWKNY
;
A
#
# COMPACT_ATOMS: atom_id res chain seq x y z
N ASN A 1 12.36 -4.10 -7.78
CA ASN A 1 12.14 -3.15 -8.83
C ASN A 1 11.98 -1.70 -8.35
N ASN A 2 11.49 -1.45 -7.12
CA ASN A 2 11.57 -0.14 -6.49
C ASN A 2 12.73 -0.11 -5.48
N LEU A 3 13.34 1.08 -5.28
CA LEU A 3 14.40 1.35 -4.31
C LEU A 3 13.98 2.55 -3.45
N CYS A 4 12.79 2.46 -2.83
CA CYS A 4 12.18 3.58 -2.10
C CYS A 4 13.10 4.18 -1.06
N LEU A 5 13.22 5.52 -1.01
CA LEU A 5 14.08 6.25 -0.08
C LEU A 5 13.77 5.93 1.41
N PHE A 6 12.57 5.47 1.69
CA PHE A 6 12.11 5.11 3.04
C PHE A 6 11.73 3.63 3.18
N CYS A 7 12.31 2.74 2.35
CA CYS A 7 12.03 1.32 2.43
C CYS A 7 12.33 0.76 3.84
N SER A 8 11.30 0.20 4.49
CA SER A 8 11.46 -0.43 5.81
C SER A 8 12.23 -1.75 5.73
N GLN A 9 12.18 -2.41 4.58
CA GLN A 9 12.86 -3.67 4.30
C GLN A 9 13.77 -3.51 3.08
N PRO A 10 14.96 -2.91 3.24
CA PRO A 10 15.90 -2.71 2.13
C PRO A 10 16.27 -4.03 1.45
N PRO A 11 16.52 -4.01 0.12
CA PRO A 11 16.89 -5.20 -0.63
C PRO A 11 18.09 -5.92 0.00
N LYS A 12 17.97 -7.22 0.16
CA LYS A 12 19.06 -8.12 0.56
C LYS A 12 19.38 -9.05 -0.59
N LYS A 13 20.64 -9.48 -0.67
CA LYS A 13 21.03 -10.61 -1.53
C LYS A 13 20.66 -11.91 -0.80
N SER A 14 19.46 -12.40 -1.03
CA SER A 14 18.98 -13.69 -0.53
C SER A 14 18.26 -14.41 -1.65
N ASN A 15 18.33 -15.73 -1.66
CA ASN A 15 17.46 -16.55 -2.50
C ASN A 15 16.28 -16.97 -1.63
N ASP A 16 15.15 -16.28 -1.81
CA ASP A 16 13.93 -16.45 -1.02
C ASP A 16 12.83 -17.21 -1.81
N ASP A 17 13.18 -17.89 -2.91
CA ASP A 17 12.22 -18.58 -3.79
C ASP A 17 11.39 -19.64 -3.05
N TRP A 18 11.93 -20.21 -1.97
CA TRP A 18 11.25 -21.17 -1.11
C TRP A 18 10.20 -20.53 -0.17
N LEU A 19 10.29 -19.23 0.09
CA LEU A 19 9.44 -18.55 1.07
C LEU A 19 7.95 -18.61 0.71
N LEU A 20 7.63 -18.52 -0.58
CA LEU A 20 6.23 -18.53 -1.03
C LEU A 20 5.56 -19.85 -0.64
N THR A 21 6.21 -20.98 -0.91
CA THR A 21 5.70 -22.32 -0.54
C THR A 21 5.62 -22.51 0.96
N GLN A 22 6.65 -22.11 1.72
CA GLN A 22 6.66 -22.24 3.18
C GLN A 22 5.58 -21.37 3.83
N SER A 23 5.36 -20.17 3.31
CA SER A 23 4.30 -19.29 3.80
C SER A 23 2.91 -19.88 3.55
N ALA A 24 2.67 -20.46 2.37
CA ALA A 24 1.42 -21.14 2.05
C ALA A 24 1.14 -22.31 3.02
N LEU A 25 2.15 -23.17 3.23
CA LEU A 25 2.04 -24.29 4.16
C LEU A 25 1.81 -23.84 5.61
N ALA A 26 2.48 -22.77 6.05
CA ALA A 26 2.29 -22.20 7.38
C ALA A 26 0.86 -21.69 7.57
N ILE A 27 0.33 -20.90 6.63
CA ILE A 27 -1.04 -20.38 6.68
C ILE A 27 -2.04 -21.54 6.78
N ALA A 28 -1.91 -22.55 5.92
CA ALA A 28 -2.78 -23.71 5.91
C ALA A 28 -2.69 -24.53 7.22
N SER A 29 -1.47 -24.69 7.78
CA SER A 29 -1.25 -25.47 9.00
C SER A 29 -1.82 -24.79 10.25
N PHE A 30 -1.81 -23.45 10.30
CA PHE A 30 -2.35 -22.71 11.44
C PHE A 30 -3.86 -22.54 11.40
N GLY A 31 -4.52 -22.80 10.26
CA GLY A 31 -5.97 -22.63 10.10
C GLY A 31 -6.42 -21.22 10.51
N LEU A 32 -5.71 -20.21 10.04
CA LEU A 32 -5.88 -18.83 10.51
C LEU A 32 -7.25 -18.29 10.08
N ASP A 33 -8.09 -18.01 11.06
CA ASP A 33 -9.29 -17.19 10.90
C ASP A 33 -8.90 -15.74 11.16
N GLY A 34 -8.69 -14.96 10.10
CA GLY A 34 -8.26 -13.58 10.25
C GLY A 34 -7.54 -13.03 9.01
N VAL A 35 -6.76 -11.96 9.20
CA VAL A 35 -6.02 -11.29 8.14
C VAL A 35 -4.54 -11.64 8.21
N VAL A 36 -4.01 -12.18 7.12
CA VAL A 36 -2.57 -12.45 6.96
C VAL A 36 -1.94 -11.39 6.08
N GLY A 37 -0.94 -10.69 6.62
CA GLY A 37 -0.13 -9.73 5.87
C GLY A 37 0.90 -10.42 4.99
N VAL A 38 0.86 -10.18 3.69
CA VAL A 38 1.89 -10.61 2.73
C VAL A 38 2.74 -9.41 2.38
N SER A 39 4.00 -9.46 2.73
CA SER A 39 4.94 -8.36 2.57
C SER A 39 6.32 -8.91 2.24
N GLY A 40 7.25 -8.04 1.96
CA GLY A 40 8.63 -8.40 1.69
C GLY A 40 9.29 -7.36 0.83
N GLY A 41 10.18 -7.75 -0.08
CA GLY A 41 10.68 -6.84 -1.10
C GLY A 41 9.53 -6.36 -1.98
N GLU A 42 9.12 -7.20 -2.92
CA GLU A 42 7.94 -6.99 -3.76
C GLU A 42 7.30 -8.36 -4.04
N PRO A 43 6.16 -8.70 -3.42
CA PRO A 43 5.56 -10.03 -3.59
C PRO A 43 5.19 -10.37 -5.03
N LEU A 44 4.74 -9.38 -5.81
CA LEU A 44 4.33 -9.62 -7.20
C LEU A 44 5.50 -9.75 -8.19
N LEU A 45 6.77 -9.68 -7.72
CA LEU A 45 7.92 -10.08 -8.54
C LEU A 45 7.96 -11.59 -8.83
N TYR A 46 7.30 -12.41 -8.02
CA TYR A 46 7.07 -13.81 -8.37
C TYR A 46 6.23 -13.97 -9.65
N GLY A 47 5.59 -12.88 -10.10
CA GLY A 47 4.81 -12.90 -11.34
C GLY A 47 3.69 -13.93 -11.28
N ASP A 48 3.61 -14.76 -12.32
CA ASP A 48 2.55 -15.78 -12.42
C ASP A 48 2.70 -16.89 -11.37
N ASP A 49 3.89 -17.09 -10.78
CA ASP A 49 4.12 -18.04 -9.68
C ASP A 49 3.42 -17.62 -8.37
N PHE A 50 3.01 -16.34 -8.25
CA PHE A 50 2.19 -15.88 -7.13
C PHE A 50 0.74 -16.39 -7.20
N LEU A 51 0.24 -16.73 -8.38
CA LEU A 51 -1.14 -17.21 -8.58
C LEU A 51 -1.39 -18.57 -7.92
N PRO A 52 -0.52 -19.60 -8.08
CA PRO A 52 -0.65 -20.87 -7.37
C PRO A 52 -0.60 -20.73 -5.83
N PHE A 53 0.15 -19.76 -5.30
CA PHE A 53 0.12 -19.45 -3.87
C PHE A 53 -1.29 -19.04 -3.43
N ILE A 54 -1.95 -18.17 -4.17
CA ILE A 54 -3.33 -17.77 -3.86
C ILE A 54 -4.30 -18.95 -4.02
N ASP A 55 -4.14 -19.76 -5.08
CA ASP A 55 -4.99 -20.95 -5.30
C ASP A 55 -4.87 -21.94 -4.13
N PHE A 56 -3.64 -22.16 -3.62
CA PHE A 56 -3.41 -23.02 -2.47
C PHE A 56 -4.12 -22.49 -1.20
N ILE A 57 -4.08 -21.17 -0.95
CA ILE A 57 -4.79 -20.56 0.19
C ILE A 57 -6.31 -20.71 0.03
N ILE A 58 -6.85 -20.50 -1.17
CA ILE A 58 -8.28 -20.69 -1.45
C ILE A 58 -8.73 -22.12 -1.11
N GLU A 59 -7.91 -23.12 -1.45
CA GLU A 59 -8.23 -24.53 -1.23
C GLU A 59 -8.09 -24.98 0.23
N ASN A 60 -7.09 -24.44 0.94
CA ASN A 60 -6.70 -24.98 2.25
C ASN A 60 -7.01 -24.04 3.44
N SER A 61 -7.33 -22.78 3.18
CA SER A 61 -7.62 -21.76 4.22
C SER A 61 -8.61 -20.71 3.69
N PRO A 62 -9.82 -21.09 3.28
CA PRO A 62 -10.77 -20.21 2.59
C PRO A 62 -11.27 -19.05 3.46
N ASP A 63 -11.20 -19.17 4.79
CA ASP A 63 -11.62 -18.13 5.73
C ASP A 63 -10.52 -17.11 6.04
N THR A 64 -9.29 -17.35 5.55
CA THR A 64 -8.19 -16.42 5.70
C THR A 64 -8.34 -15.25 4.73
N ALA A 65 -8.31 -14.02 5.23
CA ALA A 65 -8.17 -12.83 4.39
C ALA A 65 -6.69 -12.48 4.17
N LEU A 66 -6.34 -12.00 2.99
CA LEU A 66 -4.98 -11.57 2.68
C LEU A 66 -4.89 -10.05 2.54
N HIS A 67 -3.85 -9.46 3.12
CA HIS A 67 -3.47 -8.07 2.90
C HIS A 67 -2.08 -8.04 2.26
N VAL A 68 -2.01 -7.79 0.96
CA VAL A 68 -0.79 -7.88 0.16
C VAL A 68 -0.21 -6.48 -0.08
N LEU A 69 0.98 -6.23 0.45
CA LEU A 69 1.70 -4.97 0.22
C LEU A 69 2.54 -5.09 -1.05
N THR A 70 2.21 -4.31 -2.06
CA THR A 70 2.87 -4.32 -3.37
C THR A 70 3.00 -2.92 -3.93
N ASN A 71 4.00 -2.69 -4.79
CA ASN A 71 4.09 -1.43 -5.54
C ASN A 71 3.04 -1.30 -6.65
N GLY A 72 2.26 -2.34 -6.92
CA GLY A 72 1.16 -2.35 -7.88
C GLY A 72 1.57 -2.41 -9.35
N ARG A 73 2.86 -2.34 -9.69
CA ARG A 73 3.35 -2.26 -11.08
C ARG A 73 3.02 -3.50 -11.91
N LYS A 74 2.98 -4.71 -11.30
CA LYS A 74 2.62 -5.95 -12.00
C LYS A 74 1.18 -5.92 -12.53
N PHE A 75 0.28 -5.17 -11.90
CA PHE A 75 -1.08 -4.99 -12.40
C PHE A 75 -1.16 -4.17 -13.71
N ALA A 76 -0.07 -3.54 -14.16
CA ALA A 76 -0.01 -2.97 -15.52
C ALA A 76 -0.11 -4.04 -16.62
N ASP A 77 0.19 -5.30 -16.29
CA ASP A 77 -0.10 -6.48 -17.10
C ASP A 77 -1.58 -6.89 -16.92
N ILE A 78 -2.38 -6.68 -17.95
CA ILE A 78 -3.83 -6.92 -17.89
C ILE A 78 -4.16 -8.40 -17.72
N ASN A 79 -3.36 -9.32 -18.27
CA ASN A 79 -3.60 -10.75 -18.16
C ASN A 79 -3.42 -11.20 -16.71
N PHE A 80 -2.31 -10.80 -16.07
CA PHE A 80 -2.09 -11.05 -14.64
C PHE A 80 -3.21 -10.46 -13.79
N THR A 81 -3.62 -9.22 -14.08
CA THR A 81 -4.70 -8.53 -13.35
C THR A 81 -6.02 -9.31 -13.42
N GLN A 82 -6.38 -9.80 -14.60
CA GLN A 82 -7.60 -10.59 -14.79
C GLN A 82 -7.56 -11.93 -14.05
N GLU A 83 -6.42 -12.61 -14.06
CA GLU A 83 -6.22 -13.86 -13.31
C GLU A 83 -6.29 -13.63 -11.80
N MET A 84 -5.71 -12.55 -11.30
CA MET A 84 -5.81 -12.15 -9.89
C MET A 84 -7.25 -11.78 -9.51
N ALA A 85 -7.96 -11.04 -10.36
CA ALA A 85 -9.35 -10.67 -10.12
C ALA A 85 -10.29 -11.88 -10.00
N LYS A 86 -10.06 -12.96 -10.77
CA LYS A 86 -10.80 -14.22 -10.62
C LYS A 86 -10.63 -14.82 -9.23
N ARG A 87 -9.43 -14.75 -8.67
CA ARG A 87 -9.08 -15.27 -7.33
C ARG A 87 -9.63 -14.39 -6.22
N SER A 88 -9.57 -13.08 -6.40
CA SER A 88 -10.13 -12.11 -5.44
C SER A 88 -11.66 -12.20 -5.27
N LYS A 89 -12.34 -12.93 -6.14
CA LYS A 89 -13.77 -13.28 -5.98
C LYS A 89 -14.01 -14.51 -5.09
N LYS A 90 -12.97 -15.31 -4.87
CA LYS A 90 -13.05 -16.57 -4.10
C LYS A 90 -12.55 -16.43 -2.68
N ILE A 91 -11.63 -15.51 -2.46
CA ILE A 91 -11.02 -15.21 -1.14
C ILE A 91 -10.88 -13.69 -0.99
N LYS A 92 -11.02 -13.18 0.22
CA LYS A 92 -10.85 -11.76 0.50
C LYS A 92 -9.38 -11.38 0.40
N ILE A 93 -9.03 -10.57 -0.61
CA ILE A 93 -7.69 -10.03 -0.77
C ILE A 93 -7.78 -8.51 -0.89
N THR A 94 -6.98 -7.80 -0.12
CA THR A 94 -6.79 -6.35 -0.25
C THR A 94 -5.34 -6.07 -0.63
N PHE A 95 -5.14 -5.27 -1.66
CA PHE A 95 -3.79 -4.87 -2.08
C PHE A 95 -3.49 -3.46 -1.59
N GLY A 96 -2.49 -3.34 -0.71
CA GLY A 96 -1.94 -2.08 -0.26
C GLY A 96 -0.95 -1.54 -1.29
N ILE A 97 -1.37 -0.56 -2.09
CA ILE A 97 -0.58 -0.01 -3.19
C ILE A 97 -0.20 1.44 -2.89
N PRO A 98 1.09 1.79 -2.89
CA PRO A 98 1.53 3.16 -2.65
C PRO A 98 1.41 4.04 -3.89
N LEU A 99 0.96 5.29 -3.66
CA LEU A 99 1.09 6.39 -4.61
C LEU A 99 1.50 7.65 -3.85
N TYR A 100 2.74 8.10 -4.06
CA TYR A 100 3.32 9.14 -3.21
C TYR A 100 3.21 10.54 -3.78
N SER A 101 2.74 10.71 -5.01
CA SER A 101 2.51 11.99 -5.66
C SER A 101 1.60 11.82 -6.87
N SER A 102 0.88 12.87 -7.23
CA SER A 102 0.19 12.99 -8.52
C SER A 102 1.14 13.39 -9.66
N ARG A 103 2.38 13.76 -9.33
CA ARG A 103 3.44 14.17 -10.27
C ARG A 103 4.43 13.02 -10.50
N PRO A 104 4.62 12.56 -11.75
CA PRO A 104 5.49 11.42 -12.07
C PRO A 104 6.90 11.55 -11.47
N LEU A 105 7.55 12.68 -11.66
CA LEU A 105 8.93 12.89 -11.22
C LEU A 105 9.09 12.79 -9.69
N VAL A 106 8.11 13.26 -8.92
CA VAL A 106 8.15 13.19 -7.46
C VAL A 106 7.93 11.76 -6.98
N HIS A 107 6.95 11.06 -7.55
CA HIS A 107 6.72 9.65 -7.23
C HIS A 107 7.96 8.81 -7.56
N ASP A 108 8.48 8.91 -8.78
CA ASP A 108 9.63 8.15 -9.26
C ASP A 108 10.88 8.41 -8.41
N HIS A 109 11.12 9.67 -8.02
CA HIS A 109 12.19 10.03 -7.09
C HIS A 109 12.02 9.31 -5.74
N LEU A 110 10.84 9.35 -5.14
CA LEU A 110 10.57 8.74 -3.82
C LEU A 110 10.70 7.21 -3.85
N VAL A 111 10.30 6.57 -4.95
CA VAL A 111 10.40 5.11 -5.11
C VAL A 111 11.73 4.66 -5.72
N GLY A 112 12.59 5.60 -6.13
CA GLY A 112 13.91 5.34 -6.69
C GLY A 112 13.87 4.50 -7.99
N SER A 113 12.88 4.76 -8.86
CA SER A 113 12.69 4.01 -10.10
C SER A 113 11.97 4.85 -11.14
N ASP A 114 12.66 5.19 -12.22
CA ASP A 114 12.11 5.96 -13.33
C ASP A 114 10.97 5.18 -14.01
N GLY A 115 9.88 5.87 -14.34
CA GLY A 115 8.70 5.30 -14.98
C GLY A 115 7.77 4.52 -14.04
N ALA A 116 8.11 4.38 -12.75
CA ALA A 116 7.30 3.67 -11.78
C ALA A 116 5.90 4.28 -11.64
N PHE A 117 5.77 5.60 -11.67
CA PHE A 117 4.49 6.28 -11.63
C PHE A 117 3.53 5.77 -12.70
N ASN A 118 3.98 5.74 -13.96
CA ASN A 118 3.14 5.33 -15.08
C ASN A 118 2.70 3.87 -14.97
N GLU A 119 3.59 2.98 -14.54
CA GLU A 119 3.27 1.57 -14.33
C GLU A 119 2.32 1.38 -13.15
N THR A 120 2.54 2.06 -12.02
CA THR A 120 1.67 2.02 -10.84
C THR A 120 0.27 2.56 -11.17
N VAL A 121 0.18 3.72 -11.85
CA VAL A 121 -1.10 4.29 -12.27
C VAL A 121 -1.86 3.35 -13.22
N LYS A 122 -1.17 2.79 -14.22
CA LYS A 122 -1.78 1.80 -15.12
C LYS A 122 -2.25 0.57 -14.34
N GLY A 123 -1.45 0.11 -13.38
CA GLY A 123 -1.80 -1.01 -12.50
C GLY A 123 -3.04 -0.73 -11.65
N LEU A 124 -3.13 0.45 -11.04
CA LEU A 124 -4.30 0.89 -10.26
C LEU A 124 -5.57 0.96 -11.12
N ILE A 125 -5.47 1.48 -12.35
CA ILE A 125 -6.60 1.53 -13.30
C ILE A 125 -7.06 0.12 -13.64
N ASN A 126 -6.15 -0.78 -14.01
CA ASN A 126 -6.49 -2.15 -14.37
C ASN A 126 -7.10 -2.92 -13.18
N ALA A 127 -6.50 -2.81 -12.01
CA ALA A 127 -6.97 -3.49 -10.79
C ALA A 127 -8.35 -2.98 -10.37
N GLY A 128 -8.55 -1.66 -10.32
CA GLY A 128 -9.83 -1.05 -9.97
C GLY A 128 -10.94 -1.44 -10.95
N ASN A 129 -10.68 -1.36 -12.26
CA ASN A 129 -11.65 -1.77 -13.29
C ASN A 129 -11.96 -3.28 -13.27
N SER A 130 -11.07 -4.09 -12.71
CA SER A 130 -11.27 -5.53 -12.54
C SER A 130 -11.96 -5.91 -11.22
N GLY A 131 -12.28 -4.93 -10.37
CA GLY A 131 -12.94 -5.13 -9.08
C GLY A 131 -12.04 -5.71 -7.99
N ILE A 132 -10.72 -5.51 -8.11
CA ILE A 132 -9.76 -5.85 -7.05
C ILE A 132 -9.85 -4.82 -5.94
N ASN A 133 -9.86 -5.27 -4.67
CA ASN A 133 -9.87 -4.36 -3.52
C ASN A 133 -8.51 -3.69 -3.35
N ILE A 134 -8.52 -2.36 -3.32
CA ILE A 134 -7.31 -1.53 -3.24
C ILE A 134 -7.37 -0.64 -1.99
N GLU A 135 -6.35 -0.76 -1.16
CA GLU A 135 -5.96 0.25 -0.18
C GLU A 135 -4.85 1.11 -0.81
N LEU A 136 -5.13 2.37 -1.06
CA LEU A 136 -4.10 3.28 -1.55
C LEU A 136 -3.31 3.85 -0.37
N ARG A 137 -1.98 3.79 -0.42
CA ARG A 137 -1.11 4.19 0.70
C ARG A 137 -0.30 5.42 0.34
N VAL A 138 -0.36 6.43 1.20
CA VAL A 138 0.37 7.70 1.05
C VAL A 138 1.22 7.92 2.29
N ILE A 139 2.50 8.23 2.11
CA ILE A 139 3.42 8.62 3.19
C ILE A 139 3.88 10.04 2.95
N PRO A 140 3.53 10.99 3.83
CA PRO A 140 4.05 12.36 3.78
C PRO A 140 5.57 12.38 3.98
N THR A 141 6.26 13.09 3.12
CA THR A 141 7.71 13.32 3.16
C THR A 141 8.00 14.78 2.80
N LEU A 142 9.22 15.22 2.96
CA LEU A 142 9.64 16.57 2.57
C LEU A 142 9.35 16.88 1.08
N ALA A 143 9.27 15.85 0.22
CA ALA A 143 9.06 16.01 -1.21
C ALA A 143 7.58 16.16 -1.62
N ASN A 144 6.62 15.70 -0.81
CA ASN A 144 5.20 15.62 -1.20
C ASN A 144 4.21 16.17 -0.15
N TYR A 145 4.64 16.60 1.03
CA TYR A 145 3.72 17.00 2.10
C TYR A 145 2.81 18.18 1.73
N THR A 146 3.25 19.03 0.81
CA THR A 146 2.47 20.20 0.36
C THR A 146 1.34 19.85 -0.60
N GLU A 147 1.31 18.64 -1.15
CA GLU A 147 0.38 18.19 -2.18
C GLU A 147 -0.50 17.00 -1.75
N LEU A 148 -0.70 16.79 -0.43
CA LEU A 148 -1.48 15.65 0.06
C LEU A 148 -2.94 15.68 -0.42
N ASP A 149 -3.54 16.85 -0.43
CA ASP A 149 -4.87 17.11 -0.98
C ASP A 149 -4.93 16.85 -2.50
N ASP A 150 -3.93 17.33 -3.26
CA ASP A 150 -3.83 17.11 -4.71
C ASP A 150 -3.70 15.60 -5.05
N ILE A 151 -2.96 14.84 -4.22
CA ILE A 151 -2.83 13.38 -4.39
C ILE A 151 -4.21 12.72 -4.21
N VAL A 152 -4.94 13.09 -3.16
CA VAL A 152 -6.27 12.51 -2.89
C VAL A 152 -7.27 12.90 -3.97
N GLU A 153 -7.28 14.15 -4.44
CA GLU A 153 -8.13 14.59 -5.54
C GLU A 153 -7.79 13.87 -6.85
N PHE A 154 -6.50 13.68 -7.13
CA PHE A 154 -6.06 12.89 -8.28
C PHE A 154 -6.60 11.46 -8.21
N VAL A 155 -6.50 10.83 -7.03
CA VAL A 155 -7.02 9.49 -6.78
C VAL A 155 -8.52 9.41 -7.05
N GLY A 156 -9.30 10.31 -6.48
CA GLY A 156 -10.77 10.32 -6.65
C GLY A 156 -11.22 10.59 -8.10
N ARG A 157 -10.41 11.33 -8.86
CA ARG A 157 -10.72 11.66 -10.26
C ARG A 157 -10.30 10.56 -11.24
N VAL A 158 -9.20 9.86 -10.98
CA VAL A 158 -8.56 8.97 -11.97
C VAL A 158 -8.91 7.51 -11.75
N PHE A 159 -9.09 7.10 -10.49
CA PHE A 159 -9.28 5.68 -10.18
C PHE A 159 -10.71 5.37 -9.78
N SER A 160 -11.23 4.29 -10.34
CA SER A 160 -12.46 3.64 -9.87
C SER A 160 -12.11 2.60 -8.81
N ASN A 161 -13.03 2.39 -7.83
CA ASN A 161 -12.93 1.30 -6.86
C ASN A 161 -11.68 1.33 -5.93
N ILE A 162 -11.25 2.52 -5.51
CA ILE A 162 -10.37 2.63 -4.34
C ILE A 162 -11.22 2.44 -3.09
N ASN A 163 -10.95 1.39 -2.32
CA ASN A 163 -11.73 1.04 -1.14
C ASN A 163 -11.37 1.90 0.06
N GLN A 164 -10.11 2.33 0.14
CA GLN A 164 -9.60 3.13 1.24
C GLN A 164 -8.33 3.87 0.85
N ILE A 165 -8.12 5.04 1.43
CA ILE A 165 -6.83 5.73 1.45
C ILE A 165 -6.25 5.62 2.86
N SER A 166 -5.00 5.14 2.96
CA SER A 166 -4.23 5.09 4.20
C SER A 166 -3.14 6.16 4.17
N LEU A 167 -3.32 7.20 4.97
CA LEU A 167 -2.33 8.25 5.15
C LEU A 167 -1.45 7.87 6.35
N MET A 168 -0.15 7.65 6.10
CA MET A 168 0.73 7.03 7.09
C MET A 168 1.90 7.95 7.45
N GLY A 169 2.11 8.20 8.73
CA GLY A 169 3.31 8.87 9.21
C GLY A 169 4.58 8.09 8.86
N LEU A 170 5.64 8.81 8.51
CA LEU A 170 6.93 8.21 8.16
C LEU A 170 7.59 7.57 9.40
N GLU A 171 7.96 6.31 9.29
CA GLU A 171 8.67 5.56 10.34
C GLU A 171 10.19 5.64 10.15
N SER A 172 10.93 5.84 11.25
CA SER A 172 12.40 5.89 11.26
C SER A 172 13.04 4.50 11.28
N ILE A 173 12.73 3.67 10.26
CA ILE A 173 13.24 2.30 10.11
C ILE A 173 13.87 2.09 8.72
N GLY A 174 14.71 1.07 8.58
CA GLY A 174 15.34 0.72 7.31
C GLY A 174 16.06 1.89 6.63
N TRP A 175 15.75 2.15 5.37
CA TRP A 175 16.34 3.27 4.63
C TRP A 175 15.79 4.64 5.04
N ALA A 176 14.58 4.71 5.59
CA ALA A 176 14.08 5.96 6.16
C ALA A 176 15.03 6.52 7.22
N ARG A 177 15.57 5.65 8.08
CA ARG A 177 16.55 6.06 9.10
C ARG A 177 17.84 6.65 8.50
N LYS A 178 18.31 6.10 7.36
CA LYS A 178 19.51 6.60 6.67
C LYS A 178 19.26 7.93 5.97
N ASN A 179 18.08 8.08 5.38
CA ASN A 179 17.72 9.24 4.57
C ASN A 179 16.89 10.28 5.35
N TRP A 180 16.82 10.14 6.69
CA TRP A 180 15.90 10.90 7.54
C TRP A 180 15.97 12.41 7.28
N SER A 181 17.16 12.97 7.23
CA SER A 181 17.36 14.42 7.03
C SER A 181 16.86 14.95 5.67
N THR A 182 16.67 14.08 4.69
CA THR A 182 16.24 14.46 3.33
C THR A 182 14.78 14.14 3.02
N ILE A 183 14.14 13.33 3.87
CA ILE A 183 12.75 12.90 3.62
C ILE A 183 11.79 13.25 4.76
N PHE A 184 12.29 13.42 5.98
CA PHE A 184 11.44 13.70 7.13
C PHE A 184 10.92 15.14 7.12
N ILE A 185 9.69 15.31 7.51
CA ILE A 185 9.02 16.57 7.76
C ILE A 185 8.31 16.51 9.12
N GLU A 186 8.45 17.55 9.93
CA GLU A 186 7.75 17.67 11.21
C GLU A 186 6.23 17.58 11.03
N HIS A 187 5.59 16.77 11.86
CA HIS A 187 4.15 16.51 11.76
C HIS A 187 3.32 17.80 11.88
N SER A 188 3.74 18.73 12.72
CA SER A 188 3.08 20.04 12.86
C SER A 188 3.10 20.86 11.57
N SER A 189 4.11 20.67 10.71
CA SER A 189 4.29 21.45 9.49
C SER A 189 3.28 21.13 8.40
N TYR A 190 2.57 19.99 8.48
CA TYR A 190 1.61 19.57 7.46
C TYR A 190 0.24 19.16 8.01
N SER A 191 -0.08 19.53 9.26
CA SER A 191 -1.40 19.26 9.87
C SER A 191 -2.56 19.86 9.07
N GLU A 192 -2.39 21.07 8.50
CA GLU A 192 -3.38 21.69 7.63
C GLU A 192 -3.55 20.89 6.32
N LYS A 193 -2.48 20.38 5.76
CA LYS A 193 -2.53 19.56 4.55
C LYS A 193 -3.19 18.19 4.78
N ILE A 194 -3.03 17.60 5.97
CA ILE A 194 -3.81 16.42 6.36
C ILE A 194 -5.30 16.75 6.40
N THR A 195 -5.66 17.89 6.99
CA THR A 195 -7.04 18.35 7.04
C THR A 195 -7.62 18.53 5.63
N SER A 196 -6.88 19.18 4.74
CA SER A 196 -7.28 19.36 3.34
C SER A 196 -7.43 18.01 2.60
N ALA A 197 -6.53 17.05 2.86
CA ALA A 197 -6.60 15.70 2.28
C ALA A 197 -7.84 14.92 2.79
N ILE A 198 -8.19 15.05 4.06
CA ILE A 198 -9.43 14.48 4.63
C ILE A 198 -10.67 15.06 3.91
N ASP A 199 -10.71 16.38 3.74
CA ASP A 199 -11.79 17.03 3.04
C ASP A 199 -11.89 16.61 1.56
N ALA A 200 -10.74 16.40 0.90
CA ALA A 200 -10.68 15.87 -0.47
C ALA A 200 -11.20 14.43 -0.56
N ALA A 201 -10.82 13.57 0.39
CA ALA A 201 -11.30 12.20 0.47
C ALA A 201 -12.81 12.14 0.69
N HIS A 202 -13.32 12.98 1.58
CA HIS A 202 -14.77 13.10 1.83
C HIS A 202 -15.53 13.53 0.56
N ARG A 203 -15.02 14.55 -0.16
CA ARG A 203 -15.62 14.98 -1.45
C ARG A 203 -15.62 13.87 -2.49
N SER A 204 -14.60 13.04 -2.49
CA SER A 204 -14.46 11.91 -3.42
C SER A 204 -15.24 10.66 -2.98
N GLY A 205 -15.82 10.65 -1.78
CA GLY A 205 -16.52 9.50 -1.22
C GLY A 205 -15.61 8.31 -0.91
N ILE A 206 -14.30 8.54 -0.74
CA ILE A 206 -13.31 7.49 -0.44
C ILE A 206 -13.00 7.51 1.05
N PRO A 207 -13.18 6.39 1.78
CA PRO A 207 -12.77 6.28 3.18
C PRO A 207 -11.28 6.60 3.35
N LEU A 208 -10.91 7.36 4.38
CA LEU A 208 -9.53 7.67 4.71
C LEU A 208 -9.25 7.27 6.15
N THR A 209 -8.10 6.63 6.37
CA THR A 209 -7.59 6.28 7.70
C THR A 209 -6.17 6.82 7.87
N ILE A 210 -5.85 7.26 9.06
CA ILE A 210 -4.53 7.82 9.40
C ILE A 210 -3.79 6.84 10.32
N PHE A 211 -2.55 6.53 9.97
CA PHE A 211 -1.67 5.63 10.73
C PHE A 211 -0.38 6.33 11.14
N ASN A 212 0.19 5.94 12.27
CA ASN A 212 1.52 6.39 12.72
C ASN A 212 1.67 7.92 12.76
N TYR A 213 0.61 8.62 13.14
CA TYR A 213 0.59 10.07 13.23
C TYR A 213 0.19 10.50 14.63
N PRO A 214 0.92 11.45 15.27
CA PRO A 214 0.60 11.88 16.62
C PRO A 214 -0.75 12.59 16.69
N LEU A 215 -1.65 12.11 17.53
CA LEU A 215 -3.02 12.68 17.67
C LEU A 215 -3.00 14.16 18.03
N CYS A 216 -2.00 14.62 18.79
CA CYS A 216 -1.86 16.02 19.19
C CYS A 216 -1.62 16.98 18.00
N HIS A 217 -1.26 16.47 16.83
CA HIS A 217 -1.11 17.24 15.61
C HIS A 217 -2.29 17.08 14.65
N LEU A 218 -3.31 16.30 15.03
CA LEU A 218 -4.56 16.18 14.26
C LEU A 218 -5.64 17.09 14.87
N PRO A 219 -6.48 17.70 14.05
CA PRO A 219 -7.69 18.35 14.55
C PRO A 219 -8.63 17.30 15.18
N GLU A 220 -9.38 17.66 16.22
CA GLU A 220 -10.29 16.75 16.93
C GLU A 220 -11.20 15.94 15.98
N ARG A 221 -11.73 16.60 14.94
CA ARG A 221 -12.59 15.95 13.93
C ARG A 221 -11.91 14.82 13.15
N ALA A 222 -10.58 14.73 13.19
CA ALA A 222 -9.80 13.70 12.52
C ALA A 222 -9.38 12.54 13.44
N TRP A 223 -9.64 12.63 14.74
CA TRP A 223 -9.23 11.61 15.70
C TRP A 223 -9.91 10.25 15.45
N GLU A 224 -11.16 10.27 14.99
CA GLU A 224 -11.89 9.04 14.63
C GLU A 224 -11.28 8.32 13.40
N LEU A 225 -10.55 9.07 12.57
CA LEU A 225 -9.88 8.52 11.39
C LEU A 225 -8.51 7.94 11.74
N ALA A 226 -7.98 8.27 12.91
CA ALA A 226 -6.69 7.76 13.36
C ALA A 226 -6.85 6.34 13.91
N ALA A 227 -6.02 5.42 13.43
CA ALA A 227 -5.94 4.09 14.00
C ALA A 227 -5.44 4.16 15.44
N GLN A 228 -6.34 3.88 16.39
CA GLN A 228 -6.07 3.97 17.82
C GLN A 228 -5.49 2.68 18.41
N SER A 229 -5.48 1.61 17.64
CA SER A 229 -4.91 0.33 18.03
C SER A 229 -3.86 -0.11 17.01
N ILE A 230 -2.89 -0.87 17.50
CA ILE A 230 -1.93 -1.56 16.67
C ILE A 230 -2.67 -2.68 15.93
N SER A 231 -3.36 -2.33 14.86
CA SER A 231 -3.98 -3.29 13.95
C SER A 231 -3.08 -3.62 12.76
N ASP A 232 -1.96 -2.90 12.63
CA ASP A 232 -0.98 -3.17 11.58
C ASP A 232 -0.04 -4.27 12.08
N TRP A 233 -0.04 -5.39 11.38
CA TRP A 233 0.87 -6.52 11.61
C TRP A 233 2.35 -6.15 11.68
N LYS A 234 2.74 -4.96 11.21
CA LYS A 234 4.12 -4.44 11.31
C LYS A 234 4.57 -4.12 12.74
N ASN A 235 3.67 -4.09 13.67
CA ASN A 235 3.94 -3.68 15.04
C ASN A 235 4.04 -4.88 16.01
N TYR A 236 4.22 -6.09 15.48
CA TYR A 236 4.48 -7.31 16.24
C TYR A 236 5.90 -7.83 16.01
#